data_29aadd8b5e070d95747bd24868403e30
#
_entry.id   29aadd8b5e070d95747bd24868403e30
#
_cell.length_a   1.000
_cell.length_b   1.000
_cell.length_c   1.000
_cell.angle_alpha   90.00
_cell.angle_beta   90.00
_cell.angle_gamma   90.00
#
_symmetry.space_group_name_H-M   'P 1'
#
loop_
_entity.id
_entity.type
_entity.pdbx_description
1 polymer ?
#
loop_
_entity_poly.entity_id
_entity_poly.type
_entity_poly.pdbx_seq_one_letter_code
_entity_poly.pdbx_strand_id
1 'polypeptide(L)'
;MAIVKGREFWQSASYNNATFMQYYNRLVELAISMFDWKNLPDTIDARFLELALFGDGMAVFFEDKTIGYLALRTTIGGRLNLYNIPTDRRAYASNGYNMPLTQDNSVIIWNNLMHTNSVLEVSNFSKRLWDLDRTIDVNAKAQKTPILIRCDESQRLTLKNLYKQYTGNEPVIYGDKGLSARPIDVLTTGAPYVCDKLYELKTQIWNEALTYLGISNVSYQKKERLLQDEVQRNLGGTIASRYSRLEARRQAAEEINRMFGLNIEVDFREDFTLSIDELEDEVAEDE
;
A
#
# COMPACT_ATOMS: atom_id res chain seq x y z
N MET A 1 -31.67 -19.21 -11.43
CA MET A 1 -31.16 -20.22 -10.47
C MET A 1 -29.95 -19.60 -9.75
N ALA A 2 -30.07 -19.22 -8.48
CA ALA A 2 -28.96 -18.64 -7.73
C ALA A 2 -27.98 -19.78 -7.40
N ILE A 3 -26.75 -19.69 -7.90
CA ILE A 3 -25.68 -20.64 -7.59
C ILE A 3 -25.30 -20.39 -6.14
N VAL A 4 -25.63 -21.35 -5.26
CA VAL A 4 -25.16 -21.34 -3.87
C VAL A 4 -23.66 -21.57 -3.90
N LYS A 5 -22.87 -20.51 -3.65
CA LYS A 5 -21.42 -20.60 -3.60
C LYS A 5 -21.02 -21.36 -2.33
N GLY A 6 -20.18 -22.39 -2.49
CA GLY A 6 -19.74 -23.26 -1.39
C GLY A 6 -18.83 -22.50 -0.38
N ARG A 7 -18.64 -23.11 0.80
CA ARG A 7 -17.78 -22.59 1.89
C ARG A 7 -16.36 -22.26 1.42
N GLU A 8 -15.79 -23.08 0.55
CA GLU A 8 -14.44 -22.89 -0.01
C GLU A 8 -14.32 -21.62 -0.86
N PHE A 9 -15.38 -21.29 -1.61
CA PHE A 9 -15.44 -20.04 -2.37
C PHE A 9 -15.35 -18.81 -1.45
N TRP A 10 -16.11 -18.81 -0.37
CA TRP A 10 -16.12 -17.69 0.59
C TRP A 10 -14.81 -17.57 1.35
N GLN A 11 -14.17 -18.68 1.69
CA GLN A 11 -12.83 -18.69 2.30
C GLN A 11 -11.79 -18.11 1.35
N SER A 12 -11.81 -18.52 0.08
CA SER A 12 -10.89 -18.00 -0.95
C SER A 12 -11.13 -16.50 -1.20
N ALA A 13 -12.38 -16.05 -1.30
CA ALA A 13 -12.71 -14.65 -1.48
C ALA A 13 -12.27 -13.79 -0.29
N SER A 14 -12.49 -14.27 0.94
CA SER A 14 -12.03 -13.59 2.16
C SER A 14 -10.51 -13.47 2.23
N TYR A 15 -9.79 -14.54 1.91
CA TYR A 15 -8.33 -14.56 1.89
C TYR A 15 -7.76 -13.60 0.82
N ASN A 16 -8.35 -13.57 -0.36
CA ASN A 16 -7.95 -12.66 -1.43
C ASN A 16 -8.15 -11.20 -1.03
N ASN A 17 -9.28 -10.88 -0.40
CA ASN A 17 -9.54 -9.53 0.10
C ASN A 17 -8.57 -9.15 1.22
N ALA A 18 -8.29 -10.06 2.17
CA ALA A 18 -7.36 -9.83 3.25
C ALA A 18 -5.93 -9.52 2.75
N THR A 19 -5.44 -10.26 1.76
CA THR A 19 -4.11 -10.04 1.18
C THR A 19 -4.01 -8.69 0.46
N PHE A 20 -5.04 -8.32 -0.31
CA PHE A 20 -5.11 -6.99 -0.94
C PHE A 20 -5.10 -5.89 0.13
N MET A 21 -5.97 -6.00 1.15
CA MET A 21 -6.05 -5.01 2.22
C MET A 21 -4.77 -4.91 3.04
N GLN A 22 -4.01 -5.99 3.19
CA GLN A 22 -2.71 -5.97 3.86
C GLN A 22 -1.72 -5.05 3.13
N TYR A 23 -1.60 -5.16 1.80
CA TYR A 23 -0.74 -4.28 1.01
C TYR A 23 -1.25 -2.84 1.02
N TYR A 24 -2.56 -2.68 0.84
CA TYR A 24 -3.17 -1.35 0.85
C TYR A 24 -2.94 -0.62 2.17
N ASN A 25 -3.26 -1.26 3.30
CA ASN A 25 -3.09 -0.64 4.61
C ASN A 25 -1.62 -0.33 4.91
N ARG A 26 -0.70 -1.22 4.54
CA ARG A 26 0.73 -0.99 4.73
C ARG A 26 1.24 0.22 3.93
N LEU A 27 0.83 0.37 2.68
CA LEU A 27 1.20 1.53 1.87
C LEU A 27 0.53 2.81 2.37
N VAL A 28 -0.72 2.75 2.84
CA VAL A 28 -1.40 3.90 3.48
C VAL A 28 -0.67 4.32 4.75
N GLU A 29 -0.32 3.38 5.62
CA GLU A 29 0.42 3.66 6.84
C GLU A 29 1.75 4.36 6.56
N LEU A 30 2.51 3.86 5.59
CA LEU A 30 3.74 4.52 5.13
C LEU A 30 3.46 5.93 4.62
N ALA A 31 2.42 6.12 3.80
CA ALA A 31 2.08 7.40 3.22
C ALA A 31 1.72 8.46 4.27
N ILE A 32 0.97 8.10 5.32
CA ILE A 32 0.54 9.06 6.35
C ILE A 32 1.59 9.32 7.43
N SER A 33 2.63 8.50 7.51
CA SER A 33 3.71 8.64 8.50
C SER A 33 4.96 9.36 7.98
N MET A 34 4.97 9.76 6.70
CA MET A 34 6.18 10.32 6.07
C MET A 34 6.55 11.72 6.54
N PHE A 35 5.57 12.52 6.99
CA PHE A 35 5.78 13.93 7.31
C PHE A 35 5.67 14.18 8.81
N ASP A 36 6.52 15.06 9.28
CA ASP A 36 6.51 15.56 10.65
C ASP A 36 6.05 17.02 10.65
N TRP A 37 4.95 17.29 11.37
CA TRP A 37 4.36 18.60 11.55
C TRP A 37 4.81 19.15 12.90
N LYS A 38 5.71 20.12 12.88
CA LYS A 38 6.21 20.79 14.08
C LYS A 38 5.34 22.00 14.43
N ASN A 39 5.18 22.26 15.72
CA ASN A 39 4.40 23.39 16.25
C ASN A 39 2.93 23.39 15.77
N LEU A 40 2.38 22.23 15.44
CA LEU A 40 0.96 22.11 15.10
C LEU A 40 0.11 22.37 16.36
N PRO A 41 -0.97 23.17 16.30
CA PRO A 41 -1.86 23.35 17.44
C PRO A 41 -2.39 22.03 18.02
N ASP A 42 -2.46 21.93 19.35
CA ASP A 42 -2.87 20.69 20.06
C ASP A 42 -4.30 20.20 19.69
N THR A 43 -5.11 21.09 19.13
CA THR A 43 -6.47 20.78 18.66
C THR A 43 -6.50 20.00 17.34
N ILE A 44 -5.35 19.84 16.68
CA ILE A 44 -5.23 19.21 15.36
C ILE A 44 -4.54 17.84 15.49
N ASP A 45 -5.23 16.79 15.07
CA ASP A 45 -4.63 15.46 14.91
C ASP A 45 -3.88 15.35 13.57
N ALA A 46 -2.55 15.35 13.61
CA ALA A 46 -1.68 15.24 12.42
C ALA A 46 -1.98 13.98 11.60
N ARG A 47 -2.29 12.85 12.28
CA ARG A 47 -2.67 11.59 11.61
C ARG A 47 -3.96 11.76 10.81
N PHE A 48 -4.96 12.44 11.38
CA PHE A 48 -6.22 12.70 10.68
C PHE A 48 -6.02 13.64 9.49
N LEU A 49 -5.18 14.68 9.65
CA LEU A 49 -4.79 15.59 8.57
C LEU A 49 -4.16 14.80 7.39
N GLU A 50 -3.15 13.97 7.66
CA GLU A 50 -2.48 13.18 6.62
C GLU A 50 -3.43 12.15 5.97
N LEU A 51 -4.36 11.56 6.74
CA LEU A 51 -5.40 10.70 6.17
C LEU A 51 -6.37 11.45 5.25
N ALA A 52 -6.73 12.70 5.58
CA ALA A 52 -7.56 13.53 4.71
C ALA A 52 -6.80 13.90 3.42
N LEU A 53 -5.53 14.26 3.53
CA LEU A 53 -4.67 14.55 2.37
C LEU A 53 -4.51 13.31 1.47
N PHE A 54 -4.25 12.15 2.06
CA PHE A 54 -4.16 10.90 1.32
C PHE A 54 -5.46 10.54 0.61
N GLY A 55 -6.60 10.60 1.33
CA GLY A 55 -7.90 10.12 0.88
C GLY A 55 -8.63 11.08 -0.05
N ASP A 56 -8.66 12.35 0.30
CA ASP A 56 -9.42 13.39 -0.42
C ASP A 56 -8.53 14.27 -1.30
N GLY A 57 -7.20 14.23 -1.10
CA GLY A 57 -6.22 15.05 -1.82
C GLY A 57 -6.06 16.46 -1.24
N MET A 58 -6.86 16.82 -0.25
CA MET A 58 -6.87 18.13 0.37
C MET A 58 -7.48 18.11 1.77
N ALA A 59 -7.10 19.11 2.58
CA ALA A 59 -7.72 19.46 3.84
C ALA A 59 -7.85 20.98 3.96
N VAL A 60 -8.66 21.47 4.87
CA VAL A 60 -8.77 22.92 5.15
C VAL A 60 -8.37 23.23 6.58
N PHE A 61 -7.47 24.19 6.73
CA PHE A 61 -7.08 24.76 8.00
C PHE A 61 -7.85 26.07 8.24
N PHE A 62 -8.38 26.26 9.44
CA PHE A 62 -9.13 27.45 9.84
C PHE A 62 -9.20 27.59 11.35
N GLU A 63 -9.68 28.74 11.84
CA GLU A 63 -9.96 28.98 13.24
C GLU A 63 -11.46 28.89 13.52
N ASP A 64 -11.87 27.99 14.42
CA ASP A 64 -13.22 27.96 15.00
C ASP A 64 -13.23 28.76 16.30
N LYS A 65 -14.23 29.64 16.48
CA LYS A 65 -14.33 30.54 17.63
C LYS A 65 -14.46 29.82 18.99
N THR A 66 -14.91 28.58 18.98
CA THR A 66 -15.20 27.82 20.19
C THR A 66 -14.13 26.77 20.46
N ILE A 67 -13.64 26.12 19.40
CA ILE A 67 -12.74 24.97 19.50
C ILE A 67 -11.28 25.38 19.34
N GLY A 68 -11.02 26.48 18.61
CA GLY A 68 -9.69 26.90 18.21
C GLY A 68 -9.32 26.45 16.80
N TYR A 69 -8.04 26.24 16.53
CA TYR A 69 -7.55 25.86 15.20
C TYR A 69 -7.92 24.43 14.85
N LEU A 70 -8.39 24.23 13.62
CA LEU A 70 -8.80 22.94 13.10
C LEU A 70 -8.23 22.71 11.70
N ALA A 71 -7.92 21.44 11.40
CA ALA A 71 -7.60 20.98 10.06
C ALA A 71 -8.52 19.80 9.72
N LEU A 72 -9.51 20.03 8.87
CA LEU A 72 -10.59 19.07 8.60
C LEU A 72 -10.68 18.74 7.11
N ARG A 73 -11.45 17.69 6.79
CA ARG A 73 -11.89 17.38 5.44
C ARG A 73 -12.69 18.53 4.87
N THR A 74 -12.56 18.76 3.58
CA THR A 74 -13.23 19.88 2.91
C THR A 74 -13.84 19.49 1.59
N THR A 75 -14.90 20.20 1.23
CA THR A 75 -15.36 20.34 -0.14
C THR A 75 -15.08 21.76 -0.61
N ILE A 76 -14.68 21.90 -1.86
CA ILE A 76 -14.36 23.18 -2.49
C ILE A 76 -15.35 23.46 -3.61
N GLY A 77 -15.69 24.73 -3.79
CA GLY A 77 -16.68 25.16 -4.78
C GLY A 77 -16.65 26.68 -4.99
N GLY A 78 -17.73 27.23 -5.53
CA GLY A 78 -17.86 28.63 -5.81
C GLY A 78 -17.14 29.08 -7.08
N ARG A 79 -16.73 30.35 -7.11
CA ARG A 79 -15.99 30.94 -8.23
C ARG A 79 -14.54 30.52 -8.20
N LEU A 80 -13.94 30.34 -9.35
CA LEU A 80 -12.52 30.10 -9.49
C LEU A 80 -11.76 31.43 -9.49
N ASN A 81 -10.64 31.47 -8.80
CA ASN A 81 -9.70 32.57 -8.93
C ASN A 81 -8.88 32.46 -10.24
N LEU A 82 -7.94 33.40 -10.47
CA LEU A 82 -7.10 33.41 -11.68
C LEU A 82 -6.24 32.16 -11.88
N TYR A 83 -6.01 31.39 -10.83
CA TYR A 83 -5.22 30.14 -10.82
C TYR A 83 -6.09 28.89 -10.76
N ASN A 84 -7.38 29.01 -11.07
CA ASN A 84 -8.36 27.91 -11.02
C ASN A 84 -8.56 27.29 -9.62
N ILE A 85 -8.29 28.03 -8.56
CA ILE A 85 -8.52 27.60 -7.19
C ILE A 85 -9.90 28.10 -6.76
N PRO A 86 -10.81 27.21 -6.26
CA PRO A 86 -12.11 27.61 -5.75
C PRO A 86 -12.02 28.55 -4.55
N THR A 87 -12.90 29.58 -4.52
CA THR A 87 -12.93 30.58 -3.47
C THR A 87 -13.71 30.15 -2.24
N ASP A 88 -14.72 29.28 -2.41
CA ASP A 88 -15.58 28.81 -1.34
C ASP A 88 -15.11 27.43 -0.86
N ARG A 89 -15.11 27.24 0.44
CA ARG A 89 -14.68 26.02 1.10
C ARG A 89 -15.69 25.62 2.16
N ARG A 90 -15.81 24.33 2.42
CA ARG A 90 -16.72 23.83 3.45
C ARG A 90 -16.01 22.76 4.24
N ALA A 91 -15.62 23.08 5.48
CA ALA A 91 -15.10 22.08 6.40
C ALA A 91 -16.23 21.18 6.93
N TYR A 92 -15.98 19.88 7.03
CA TYR A 92 -16.94 18.94 7.59
C TYR A 92 -16.25 17.80 8.36
N ALA A 93 -17.00 17.21 9.29
CA ALA A 93 -16.58 16.03 10.02
C ALA A 93 -17.74 15.01 10.15
N SER A 94 -17.40 13.77 10.44
CA SER A 94 -18.36 12.65 10.53
C SER A 94 -19.39 12.80 11.67
N ASN A 95 -19.11 13.65 12.66
CA ASN A 95 -20.03 13.96 13.77
C ASN A 95 -21.12 15.00 13.41
N GLY A 96 -21.19 15.39 12.12
CA GLY A 96 -22.13 16.42 11.65
C GLY A 96 -21.61 17.85 11.70
N TYR A 97 -20.37 18.08 12.16
CA TYR A 97 -19.75 19.40 12.08
C TYR A 97 -19.69 19.88 10.63
N ASN A 98 -20.06 21.13 10.38
CA ASN A 98 -20.10 21.72 9.06
C ASN A 98 -19.89 23.24 9.17
N MET A 99 -18.84 23.78 8.55
CA MET A 99 -18.49 25.18 8.59
C MET A 99 -18.25 25.73 7.18
N PRO A 100 -19.03 26.72 6.73
CA PRO A 100 -18.75 27.42 5.49
C PRO A 100 -17.55 28.37 5.68
N LEU A 101 -16.61 28.34 4.77
CA LEU A 101 -15.36 29.07 4.80
C LEU A 101 -15.08 29.72 3.45
N THR A 102 -14.20 30.72 3.45
CA THR A 102 -13.73 31.40 2.25
C THR A 102 -12.20 31.41 2.22
N GLN A 103 -11.63 31.88 1.12
CA GLN A 103 -10.18 32.05 1.00
C GLN A 103 -9.59 33.06 2.01
N ASP A 104 -10.41 33.96 2.59
CA ASP A 104 -9.94 35.00 3.50
C ASP A 104 -9.84 34.53 4.95
N ASN A 105 -10.44 33.38 5.29
CA ASN A 105 -10.50 32.85 6.66
C ASN A 105 -10.07 31.38 6.77
N SER A 106 -9.50 30.82 5.72
CA SER A 106 -9.03 29.44 5.72
C SER A 106 -7.95 29.19 4.68
N VAL A 107 -7.10 28.21 4.92
CA VAL A 107 -6.05 27.77 4.00
C VAL A 107 -6.32 26.34 3.56
N ILE A 108 -6.20 26.06 2.26
CA ILE A 108 -6.25 24.69 1.75
C ILE A 108 -4.86 24.08 1.84
N ILE A 109 -4.78 22.89 2.44
CA ILE A 109 -3.58 22.06 2.43
C ILE A 109 -3.76 21.02 1.34
N TRP A 110 -2.84 20.95 0.38
CA TRP A 110 -2.88 20.00 -0.72
C TRP A 110 -1.98 18.79 -0.43
N ASN A 111 -2.39 17.62 -0.92
CA ASN A 111 -1.59 16.40 -0.80
C ASN A 111 -0.28 16.44 -1.62
N ASN A 112 -0.34 17.07 -2.79
CA ASN A 112 0.79 17.23 -3.72
C ASN A 112 0.55 18.43 -4.65
N LEU A 113 1.56 18.79 -5.45
CA LEU A 113 1.47 19.90 -6.41
C LEU A 113 0.45 19.69 -7.53
N MET A 114 0.00 18.47 -7.76
CA MET A 114 -1.07 18.15 -8.72
C MET A 114 -2.48 18.31 -8.13
N HIS A 115 -2.61 18.56 -6.83
CA HIS A 115 -3.88 18.65 -6.09
C HIS A 115 -4.73 17.36 -6.18
N THR A 116 -4.07 16.20 -6.22
CA THR A 116 -4.72 14.89 -6.34
C THR A 116 -4.56 14.05 -5.07
N ASN A 117 -5.51 13.13 -4.83
CA ASN A 117 -5.36 12.14 -3.77
C ASN A 117 -4.41 11.01 -4.20
N SER A 118 -4.01 10.14 -3.27
CA SER A 118 -3.11 9.02 -3.54
C SER A 118 -3.81 7.65 -3.54
N VAL A 119 -5.13 7.62 -3.40
CA VAL A 119 -5.91 6.38 -3.23
C VAL A 119 -5.81 5.47 -4.43
N LEU A 120 -5.97 6.04 -5.64
CA LEU A 120 -6.02 5.25 -6.87
C LEU A 120 -4.68 4.57 -7.15
N GLU A 121 -3.59 5.30 -7.05
CA GLU A 121 -2.24 4.79 -7.31
C GLU A 121 -1.84 3.72 -6.28
N VAL A 122 -2.07 3.98 -4.99
CA VAL A 122 -1.80 3.00 -3.92
C VAL A 122 -2.67 1.76 -4.09
N SER A 123 -3.94 1.92 -4.46
CA SER A 123 -4.82 0.79 -4.76
C SER A 123 -4.32 -0.06 -5.94
N ASN A 124 -3.82 0.59 -7.01
CA ASN A 124 -3.26 -0.10 -8.17
C ASN A 124 -1.98 -0.87 -7.81
N PHE A 125 -1.06 -0.30 -7.04
CA PHE A 125 0.12 -1.01 -6.53
C PHE A 125 -0.28 -2.20 -5.67
N SER A 126 -1.21 -2.02 -4.75
CA SER A 126 -1.70 -3.08 -3.86
C SER A 126 -2.34 -4.23 -4.64
N LYS A 127 -3.09 -3.92 -5.71
CA LYS A 127 -3.69 -4.93 -6.60
C LYS A 127 -2.63 -5.71 -7.36
N ARG A 128 -1.61 -5.04 -7.91
CA ARG A 128 -0.49 -5.70 -8.62
C ARG A 128 0.28 -6.64 -7.69
N LEU A 129 0.57 -6.21 -6.46
CA LEU A 129 1.26 -7.00 -5.44
C LEU A 129 0.43 -8.22 -5.02
N TRP A 130 -0.86 -8.04 -4.78
CA TRP A 130 -1.79 -9.10 -4.48
C TRP A 130 -1.88 -10.15 -5.61
N ASP A 131 -1.97 -9.70 -6.86
CA ASP A 131 -2.07 -10.59 -8.02
C ASP A 131 -0.80 -11.44 -8.19
N LEU A 132 0.37 -10.84 -7.94
CA LEU A 132 1.64 -11.58 -7.94
C LEU A 132 1.70 -12.63 -6.84
N ASP A 133 1.26 -12.34 -5.62
CA ASP A 133 1.19 -13.33 -4.55
C ASP A 133 0.29 -14.51 -4.94
N ARG A 134 -0.87 -14.22 -5.56
CA ARG A 134 -1.75 -15.29 -6.07
C ARG A 134 -1.08 -16.12 -7.14
N THR A 135 -0.36 -15.47 -8.04
CA THR A 135 0.35 -16.15 -9.14
C THR A 135 1.49 -17.02 -8.60
N ILE A 136 2.25 -16.52 -7.63
CA ILE A 136 3.30 -17.30 -6.95
C ILE A 136 2.70 -18.52 -6.25
N ASP A 137 1.62 -18.34 -5.50
CA ASP A 137 0.94 -19.44 -4.79
C ASP A 137 0.44 -20.53 -5.76
N VAL A 138 -0.15 -20.12 -6.90
CA VAL A 138 -0.62 -21.05 -7.92
C VAL A 138 0.54 -21.76 -8.59
N ASN A 139 1.61 -21.03 -8.94
CA ASN A 139 2.80 -21.63 -9.56
C ASN A 139 3.49 -22.61 -8.60
N ALA A 140 3.65 -22.25 -7.33
CA ALA A 140 4.22 -23.13 -6.30
C ALA A 140 3.36 -24.38 -6.09
N LYS A 141 2.02 -24.24 -6.09
CA LYS A 141 1.10 -25.40 -6.01
C LYS A 141 1.17 -26.28 -7.25
N ALA A 142 1.38 -25.69 -8.43
CA ALA A 142 1.49 -26.45 -9.69
C ALA A 142 2.78 -27.30 -9.76
N GLN A 143 3.78 -27.01 -8.92
CA GLN A 143 4.97 -27.88 -8.81
C GLN A 143 4.71 -29.15 -8.01
N LYS A 144 3.59 -29.23 -7.26
CA LYS A 144 3.19 -30.48 -6.61
C LYS A 144 2.58 -31.38 -7.66
N THR A 145 3.23 -32.52 -7.92
CA THR A 145 2.72 -33.49 -8.86
C THR A 145 1.51 -34.24 -8.26
N PRO A 146 0.29 -34.07 -8.81
CA PRO A 146 -0.86 -34.80 -8.31
C PRO A 146 -0.72 -36.28 -8.65
N ILE A 147 -0.97 -37.14 -7.65
CA ILE A 147 -0.99 -38.61 -7.81
C ILE A 147 -2.42 -39.05 -8.00
N LEU A 148 -2.71 -39.69 -9.14
CA LEU A 148 -4.00 -40.30 -9.39
C LEU A 148 -4.00 -41.73 -8.84
N ILE A 149 -4.77 -41.99 -7.78
CA ILE A 149 -4.96 -43.32 -7.22
C ILE A 149 -6.32 -43.85 -7.70
N ARG A 150 -6.30 -44.99 -8.38
CA ARG A 150 -7.49 -45.71 -8.84
C ARG A 150 -7.80 -46.84 -7.89
N CYS A 151 -8.97 -46.85 -7.30
CA CYS A 151 -9.42 -47.81 -6.34
C CYS A 151 -10.92 -48.09 -6.47
N ASP A 152 -11.34 -49.23 -5.95
CA ASP A 152 -12.76 -49.54 -5.80
C ASP A 152 -13.38 -48.63 -4.72
N GLU A 153 -14.67 -48.31 -4.83
CA GLU A 153 -15.38 -47.47 -3.87
C GLU A 153 -15.25 -47.96 -2.43
N SER A 154 -15.20 -49.27 -2.22
CA SER A 154 -14.99 -49.89 -0.91
C SER A 154 -13.63 -49.59 -0.28
N GLN A 155 -12.60 -49.33 -1.08
CA GLN A 155 -11.23 -49.03 -0.64
C GLN A 155 -10.92 -47.53 -0.54
N ARG A 156 -11.77 -46.72 -1.16
CA ARG A 156 -11.57 -45.27 -1.27
C ARG A 156 -11.37 -44.57 0.08
N LEU A 157 -12.20 -44.94 1.06
CA LEU A 157 -12.14 -44.33 2.39
C LEU A 157 -10.86 -44.69 3.15
N THR A 158 -10.47 -45.97 3.04
CA THR A 158 -9.24 -46.52 3.67
C THR A 158 -7.99 -45.85 3.09
N LEU A 159 -7.91 -45.78 1.75
CA LEU A 159 -6.79 -45.13 1.06
C LEU A 159 -6.72 -43.63 1.34
N LYS A 160 -7.87 -42.95 1.39
CA LYS A 160 -7.94 -41.53 1.77
C LYS A 160 -7.44 -41.30 3.19
N ASN A 161 -7.76 -42.16 4.14
CA ASN A 161 -7.29 -42.01 5.53
C ASN A 161 -5.82 -42.35 5.66
N LEU A 162 -5.33 -43.37 4.99
CA LEU A 162 -3.91 -43.74 4.97
C LEU A 162 -3.06 -42.63 4.38
N TYR A 163 -3.51 -41.98 3.32
CA TYR A 163 -2.82 -40.92 2.67
C TYR A 163 -2.80 -39.62 3.53
N LYS A 164 -3.89 -39.34 4.24
CA LYS A 164 -3.94 -38.22 5.21
C LYS A 164 -3.00 -38.42 6.39
N GLN A 165 -2.75 -39.67 6.79
CA GLN A 165 -1.79 -39.95 7.88
C GLN A 165 -0.34 -39.77 7.44
N TYR A 166 -0.05 -39.96 6.13
CA TYR A 166 1.32 -39.95 5.62
C TYR A 166 1.83 -38.52 5.26
N THR A 167 1.04 -37.70 4.60
CA THR A 167 1.55 -36.41 4.07
C THR A 167 0.54 -35.27 3.92
N GLY A 168 -0.56 -35.27 4.55
CA GLY A 168 -1.64 -34.24 4.59
C GLY A 168 -1.69 -33.05 3.58
N ASN A 169 -0.64 -32.79 2.80
CA ASN A 169 -0.46 -31.62 1.95
C ASN A 169 -0.26 -31.91 0.45
N GLU A 170 -0.25 -33.18 0.03
CA GLU A 170 -0.05 -33.48 -1.40
C GLU A 170 -1.37 -33.58 -2.16
N PRO A 171 -1.46 -33.06 -3.39
CA PRO A 171 -2.66 -33.14 -4.20
C PRO A 171 -2.85 -34.59 -4.67
N VAL A 172 -3.90 -35.26 -4.20
CA VAL A 172 -4.27 -36.60 -4.58
C VAL A 172 -5.65 -36.61 -5.22
N ILE A 173 -5.78 -37.26 -6.37
CA ILE A 173 -7.05 -37.45 -7.07
C ILE A 173 -7.41 -38.93 -7.00
N TYR A 174 -8.58 -39.25 -6.43
CA TYR A 174 -9.12 -40.58 -6.41
C TYR A 174 -10.06 -40.77 -7.60
N GLY A 175 -9.77 -41.72 -8.46
CA GLY A 175 -10.58 -42.08 -9.63
C GLY A 175 -11.19 -43.48 -9.51
N ASP A 176 -12.29 -43.76 -10.24
CA ASP A 176 -12.90 -45.07 -10.35
C ASP A 176 -12.02 -45.99 -11.20
N LYS A 177 -11.99 -47.28 -10.85
CA LYS A 177 -11.24 -48.34 -11.51
C LYS A 177 -11.67 -48.58 -12.98
N GLY A 178 -12.85 -48.16 -13.37
CA GLY A 178 -13.36 -48.19 -14.73
C GLY A 178 -12.75 -47.22 -15.72
N LEU A 179 -12.00 -46.20 -15.26
CA LEU A 179 -11.21 -45.29 -16.12
C LEU A 179 -9.94 -46.01 -16.58
N SER A 180 -9.89 -46.36 -17.87
CA SER A 180 -8.83 -47.17 -18.52
C SER A 180 -7.41 -46.63 -18.28
N ALA A 181 -6.45 -47.56 -18.15
CA ALA A 181 -5.01 -47.49 -18.00
C ALA A 181 -4.50 -47.56 -16.55
N ARG A 182 -3.31 -47.40 -16.25
CA ARG A 182 -2.50 -47.79 -15.09
C ARG A 182 -3.09 -47.45 -13.69
N PRO A 183 -2.85 -48.31 -12.66
CA PRO A 183 -3.45 -48.10 -11.32
C PRO A 183 -2.94 -46.86 -10.57
N ILE A 184 -1.78 -46.34 -10.92
CA ILE A 184 -1.20 -45.10 -10.38
C ILE A 184 -0.59 -44.33 -11.53
N ASP A 185 -1.07 -43.11 -11.75
CA ASP A 185 -0.53 -42.20 -12.73
C ASP A 185 -0.13 -40.86 -12.04
N VAL A 186 1.04 -40.38 -12.38
CA VAL A 186 1.50 -39.02 -11.98
C VAL A 186 1.06 -38.06 -13.06
N LEU A 187 0.19 -37.12 -12.69
CA LEU A 187 -0.26 -36.08 -13.60
C LEU A 187 0.78 -34.93 -13.56
N THR A 188 1.60 -34.82 -14.60
CA THR A 188 2.49 -33.68 -14.73
C THR A 188 1.71 -32.46 -15.19
N THR A 189 1.79 -31.35 -14.46
CA THR A 189 1.11 -30.11 -14.81
C THR A 189 1.76 -29.40 -15.99
N GLY A 190 3.03 -29.73 -16.33
CA GLY A 190 3.81 -29.05 -17.37
C GLY A 190 4.09 -27.57 -17.07
N ALA A 191 3.69 -27.07 -15.91
CA ALA A 191 3.89 -25.68 -15.55
C ALA A 191 5.38 -25.41 -15.22
N PRO A 192 6.04 -24.45 -15.89
CA PRO A 192 7.41 -24.10 -15.56
C PRO A 192 7.47 -23.45 -14.17
N TYR A 193 8.54 -23.72 -13.43
CA TYR A 193 8.81 -23.01 -12.18
C TYR A 193 9.30 -21.60 -12.48
N VAL A 194 8.55 -20.60 -12.03
CA VAL A 194 8.86 -19.18 -12.26
C VAL A 194 8.74 -18.33 -10.98
N CYS A 195 8.62 -18.95 -9.81
CA CYS A 195 8.42 -18.25 -8.54
C CYS A 195 9.51 -17.21 -8.26
N ASP A 196 10.77 -17.51 -8.57
CA ASP A 196 11.89 -16.60 -8.33
C ASP A 196 11.74 -15.30 -9.13
N LYS A 197 11.42 -15.43 -10.44
CA LYS A 197 11.19 -14.26 -11.31
C LYS A 197 9.96 -13.46 -10.90
N LEU A 198 8.91 -14.12 -10.44
CA LEU A 198 7.71 -13.45 -9.93
C LEU A 198 7.99 -12.72 -8.62
N TYR A 199 8.84 -13.28 -7.76
CA TYR A 199 9.26 -12.62 -6.53
C TYR A 199 10.14 -11.39 -6.80
N GLU A 200 11.06 -11.47 -7.76
CA GLU A 200 11.85 -10.32 -8.23
C GLU A 200 10.94 -9.22 -8.76
N LEU A 201 9.98 -9.55 -9.63
CA LEU A 201 8.98 -8.60 -10.14
C LEU A 201 8.16 -7.97 -9.01
N LYS A 202 7.74 -8.76 -8.02
CA LYS A 202 7.03 -8.27 -6.84
C LYS A 202 7.87 -7.25 -6.07
N THR A 203 9.16 -7.53 -5.87
CA THR A 203 10.09 -6.61 -5.22
C THR A 203 10.24 -5.31 -6.01
N GLN A 204 10.32 -5.38 -7.34
CA GLN A 204 10.37 -4.19 -8.19
C GLN A 204 9.10 -3.34 -8.05
N ILE A 205 7.92 -3.94 -8.08
CA ILE A 205 6.64 -3.22 -7.92
C ILE A 205 6.53 -2.59 -6.50
N TRP A 206 7.00 -3.30 -5.48
CA TRP A 206 7.07 -2.74 -4.13
C TRP A 206 7.98 -1.49 -4.09
N ASN A 207 9.15 -1.57 -4.70
CA ASN A 207 10.09 -0.46 -4.79
C ASN A 207 9.53 0.71 -5.63
N GLU A 208 8.81 0.44 -6.73
CA GLU A 208 8.08 1.46 -7.49
C GLU A 208 7.04 2.18 -6.61
N ALA A 209 6.31 1.45 -5.77
CA ALA A 209 5.34 2.04 -4.85
C ALA A 209 6.01 2.93 -3.80
N LEU A 210 7.14 2.52 -3.24
CA LEU A 210 7.93 3.35 -2.32
C LEU A 210 8.47 4.61 -3.00
N THR A 211 9.02 4.48 -4.21
CA THR A 211 9.49 5.61 -5.02
C THR A 211 8.35 6.60 -5.30
N TYR A 212 7.16 6.11 -5.66
CA TYR A 212 5.97 6.93 -5.84
C TYR A 212 5.60 7.71 -4.57
N LEU A 213 5.71 7.09 -3.41
CA LEU A 213 5.48 7.76 -2.13
C LEU A 213 6.62 8.71 -1.73
N GLY A 214 7.80 8.61 -2.32
CA GLY A 214 8.98 9.41 -1.97
C GLY A 214 9.80 8.80 -0.83
N ILE A 215 9.64 7.49 -0.58
CA ILE A 215 10.37 6.74 0.44
C ILE A 215 11.59 6.08 -0.20
N SER A 216 12.76 6.19 0.44
CA SER A 216 13.98 5.53 -0.02
C SER A 216 13.84 4.01 0.04
N ASN A 217 14.24 3.34 -1.02
CA ASN A 217 14.14 1.88 -1.18
C ASN A 217 15.49 1.22 -1.43
N VAL A 218 16.57 1.80 -0.94
CA VAL A 218 17.92 1.23 -1.09
C VAL A 218 17.95 -0.11 -0.35
N SER A 219 17.85 -1.20 -1.10
CA SER A 219 17.85 -2.55 -0.55
C SER A 219 19.28 -2.97 -0.19
N TYR A 220 19.51 -3.35 1.07
CA TYR A 220 20.76 -3.86 1.59
C TYR A 220 21.29 -5.12 0.86
N GLN A 221 20.44 -5.87 0.17
CA GLN A 221 20.84 -7.10 -0.51
C GLN A 221 21.74 -6.92 -1.76
N LYS A 222 21.95 -5.68 -2.23
CA LYS A 222 22.78 -5.39 -3.39
C LYS A 222 24.05 -4.60 -3.09
N LYS A 223 24.52 -4.55 -1.85
CA LYS A 223 25.70 -3.75 -1.45
C LYS A 223 26.99 -4.03 -2.24
N GLU A 224 27.16 -5.22 -2.80
CA GLU A 224 28.44 -5.57 -3.43
C GLU A 224 28.61 -5.18 -4.91
N ARG A 225 27.56 -4.71 -5.62
CA ARG A 225 27.63 -4.42 -7.07
C ARG A 225 26.74 -3.30 -7.59
N LEU A 226 26.24 -2.40 -6.77
CA LEU A 226 25.49 -1.25 -7.29
C LEU A 226 26.49 -0.23 -7.86
N LEU A 227 26.45 -0.04 -9.19
CA LEU A 227 27.10 1.09 -9.83
C LEU A 227 26.48 2.38 -9.27
N GLN A 228 27.30 3.36 -8.88
CA GLN A 228 26.86 4.65 -8.34
C GLN A 228 25.74 5.31 -9.18
N ASP A 229 25.76 5.08 -10.48
CA ASP A 229 24.75 5.57 -11.43
C ASP A 229 23.34 4.97 -11.23
N GLU A 230 23.21 3.71 -10.77
CA GLU A 230 21.89 3.10 -10.50
C GLU A 230 21.29 3.62 -9.20
N VAL A 231 22.11 3.86 -8.19
CA VAL A 231 21.69 4.47 -6.93
C VAL A 231 21.20 5.89 -7.19
N GLN A 232 21.92 6.68 -7.96
CA GLN A 232 21.53 8.06 -8.29
C GLN A 232 20.24 8.14 -9.11
N ARG A 233 20.00 7.22 -10.05
CA ARG A 233 18.76 7.18 -10.83
C ARG A 233 17.53 6.88 -9.95
N ASN A 234 17.63 5.91 -9.04
CA ASN A 234 16.55 5.55 -8.13
C ASN A 234 16.28 6.67 -7.11
N LEU A 235 17.32 7.35 -6.63
CA LEU A 235 17.19 8.51 -5.74
C LEU A 235 16.49 9.68 -6.41
N GLY A 236 16.73 9.96 -7.69
CA GLY A 236 16.12 11.08 -8.41
C GLY A 236 14.59 11.03 -8.44
N GLY A 237 14.00 9.87 -8.74
CA GLY A 237 12.55 9.68 -8.75
C GLY A 237 11.93 9.82 -7.35
N THR A 238 12.58 9.25 -6.34
CA THR A 238 12.17 9.33 -4.94
C THR A 238 12.19 10.76 -4.43
N ILE A 239 13.29 11.51 -4.70
CA ILE A 239 13.43 12.92 -4.32
C ILE A 239 12.36 13.78 -4.99
N ALA A 240 12.09 13.59 -6.29
CA ALA A 240 11.07 14.34 -7.01
C ALA A 240 9.65 14.11 -6.45
N SER A 241 9.30 12.85 -6.16
CA SER A 241 8.01 12.50 -5.55
C SER A 241 7.87 13.08 -4.14
N ARG A 242 8.92 13.01 -3.34
CA ARG A 242 8.99 13.60 -2.00
C ARG A 242 8.81 15.11 -2.06
N TYR A 243 9.55 15.78 -2.95
CA TYR A 243 9.49 17.23 -3.12
C TYR A 243 8.07 17.70 -3.43
N SER A 244 7.38 17.08 -4.39
CA SER A 244 6.02 17.45 -4.77
C SER A 244 5.03 17.40 -3.60
N ARG A 245 5.20 16.46 -2.69
CA ARG A 245 4.33 16.29 -1.51
C ARG A 245 4.71 17.22 -0.37
N LEU A 246 6.00 17.35 -0.09
CA LEU A 246 6.52 18.21 0.98
C LEU A 246 6.30 19.69 0.65
N GLU A 247 6.56 20.07 -0.59
CA GLU A 247 6.41 21.46 -1.02
C GLU A 247 4.96 21.95 -0.91
N ALA A 248 3.99 21.14 -1.29
CA ALA A 248 2.58 21.48 -1.13
C ALA A 248 2.20 21.73 0.35
N ARG A 249 2.76 20.95 1.27
CA ARG A 249 2.56 21.15 2.72
C ARG A 249 3.27 22.38 3.25
N ARG A 250 4.50 22.63 2.80
CA ARG A 250 5.27 23.83 3.21
C ARG A 250 4.59 25.12 2.77
N GLN A 251 4.14 25.19 1.53
CA GLN A 251 3.38 26.33 1.01
C GLN A 251 2.11 26.59 1.84
N ALA A 252 1.40 25.53 2.21
CA ALA A 252 0.22 25.65 3.07
C ALA A 252 0.61 26.12 4.48
N ALA A 253 1.68 25.60 5.07
CA ALA A 253 2.17 26.00 6.39
C ALA A 253 2.60 27.49 6.40
N GLU A 254 3.30 27.95 5.37
CA GLU A 254 3.66 29.37 5.21
C GLU A 254 2.43 30.27 5.11
N GLU A 255 1.41 29.84 4.35
CA GLU A 255 0.16 30.59 4.23
C GLU A 255 -0.62 30.62 5.55
N ILE A 256 -0.66 29.50 6.30
CA ILE A 256 -1.27 29.41 7.63
C ILE A 256 -0.54 30.33 8.60
N ASN A 257 0.79 30.29 8.63
CA ASN A 257 1.60 31.13 9.51
C ASN A 257 1.36 32.61 9.22
N ARG A 258 1.29 32.99 7.95
CA ARG A 258 1.01 34.37 7.54
C ARG A 258 -0.40 34.84 7.93
N MET A 259 -1.43 33.93 7.77
CA MET A 259 -2.83 34.32 8.01
C MET A 259 -3.18 34.33 9.49
N PHE A 260 -2.67 33.38 10.27
CA PHE A 260 -3.06 33.15 11.66
C PHE A 260 -1.96 33.50 12.68
N GLY A 261 -0.77 33.92 12.24
CA GLY A 261 0.32 34.28 13.14
C GLY A 261 0.95 33.12 13.88
N LEU A 262 0.91 31.94 13.28
CA LEU A 262 1.48 30.69 13.82
C LEU A 262 2.92 30.48 13.33
N ASN A 263 3.58 29.42 13.81
CA ASN A 263 4.93 29.02 13.39
C ASN A 263 4.95 27.51 13.10
N ILE A 264 4.06 27.05 12.24
CA ILE A 264 3.98 25.64 11.82
C ILE A 264 5.10 25.37 10.81
N GLU A 265 5.80 24.27 11.01
CA GLU A 265 6.83 23.77 10.10
C GLU A 265 6.49 22.33 9.68
N VAL A 266 6.87 21.96 8.47
CA VAL A 266 6.66 20.59 7.94
C VAL A 266 7.95 20.10 7.31
N ASP A 267 8.40 18.94 7.76
CA ASP A 267 9.57 18.28 7.21
C ASP A 267 9.28 16.82 6.92
N PHE A 268 10.12 16.22 6.08
CA PHE A 268 10.13 14.79 5.89
C PHE A 268 10.75 14.13 7.13
N ARG A 269 10.13 13.05 7.62
CA ARG A 269 10.62 12.33 8.80
C ARG A 269 11.96 11.66 8.49
N GLU A 270 13.00 12.03 9.20
CA GLU A 270 14.39 11.58 8.97
C GLU A 270 14.58 10.08 9.22
N ASP A 271 13.80 9.48 10.12
CA ASP A 271 13.84 8.03 10.40
C ASP A 271 13.60 7.12 9.19
N PHE A 272 13.06 7.67 8.09
CA PHE A 272 12.96 6.99 6.79
C PHE A 272 14.19 7.15 5.89
N THR A 273 15.15 7.96 6.32
CA THR A 273 16.45 8.14 5.68
C THR A 273 17.53 7.69 6.67
N LEU A 274 17.83 6.40 6.73
CA LEU A 274 19.10 5.99 7.31
C LEU A 274 20.19 6.70 6.49
N SER A 275 20.90 7.63 7.13
CA SER A 275 22.00 8.32 6.47
C SER A 275 23.07 7.27 6.14
N ILE A 276 23.67 7.41 4.96
CA ILE A 276 24.78 6.54 4.55
C ILE A 276 25.91 6.63 5.59
N ASP A 277 26.05 7.76 6.27
CA ASP A 277 27.03 8.04 7.30
C ASP A 277 26.81 7.20 8.57
N GLU A 278 25.54 6.97 9.02
CA GLU A 278 25.26 6.10 10.19
C GLU A 278 25.53 4.61 9.89
N LEU A 279 25.56 4.23 8.62
CA LEU A 279 25.84 2.85 8.20
C LEU A 279 27.35 2.58 8.07
N GLU A 280 28.16 3.59 7.82
CA GLU A 280 29.61 3.46 7.80
C GLU A 280 30.17 3.37 9.22
N ASP A 281 29.53 4.02 10.19
CA ASP A 281 29.92 3.95 11.61
C ASP A 281 29.57 2.60 12.26
N GLU A 282 28.39 1.99 11.96
CA GLU A 282 28.05 0.64 12.46
C GLU A 282 28.95 -0.47 11.88
N VAL A 283 29.44 -0.32 10.65
CA VAL A 283 30.35 -1.31 10.04
C VAL A 283 31.77 -1.18 10.58
N ALA A 284 32.17 0.01 11.04
CA ALA A 284 33.49 0.26 11.62
C ALA A 284 33.60 -0.20 13.09
N GLU A 285 32.48 -0.37 13.81
CA GLU A 285 32.47 -0.88 15.18
C GLU A 285 32.45 -2.42 15.26
N ASP A 286 32.16 -3.13 14.16
CA ASP A 286 32.12 -4.60 14.09
C ASP A 286 33.41 -5.23 13.47
N GLU A 287 34.42 -4.45 13.10
CA GLU A 287 35.76 -4.89 12.71
C GLU A 287 36.79 -4.69 13.86
#